data_0e958438028fcf91b499b2e8683df97e
#
_entry.id   0e958438028fcf91b499b2e8683df97e
#
_cell.length_a   1.000
_cell.length_b   1.000
_cell.length_c   1.000
_cell.angle_alpha   90.00
_cell.angle_beta   90.00
_cell.angle_gamma   90.00
#
_symmetry.space_group_name_H-M   'P 1'
#
loop_
_entity.id
_entity.type
_entity.pdbx_description
1 polymer ?
#
loop_
_entity_poly.entity_id
_entity_poly.type
_entity_poly.pdbx_seq_one_letter_code
_entity_poly.pdbx_strand_id
1 'polypeptide(L)'
;KTFLRVYNDMYHHPFETEITAAFKRLVMELPKVGFLTGHGERDVKKIGDRDYNTFTWDKPFRNSLLNQGFDVEEVNLNSPIPKDINILVIAEMRSELLPTQKTNLDQYIARGGNLMILSEPKRKEYMDPLLAEFGVKLVPGINVKLLARIPLWPELNSPLLERESGR
;
A
#
# COMPACT_ATOMS: atom_id res chain seq x y z
N LYS A 1 -2.00 29.14 -1.83
CA LYS A 1 -2.94 28.77 -2.91
C LYS A 1 -3.09 27.25 -2.91
N THR A 2 -4.31 26.76 -3.07
CA THR A 2 -4.60 25.35 -3.28
C THR A 2 -5.41 25.17 -4.56
N PHE A 3 -5.65 23.91 -4.94
CA PHE A 3 -6.46 23.57 -6.09
C PHE A 3 -7.51 22.52 -5.66
N LEU A 4 -8.62 22.57 -6.33
CA LEU A 4 -9.65 21.54 -6.29
C LEU A 4 -9.78 20.98 -7.71
N ARG A 5 -9.56 19.68 -7.87
CA ARG A 5 -9.61 19.05 -9.19
C ARG A 5 -11.04 18.70 -9.56
N VAL A 6 -11.37 18.88 -10.81
CA VAL A 6 -12.55 18.30 -11.44
C VAL A 6 -12.10 17.08 -12.24
N TYR A 7 -12.70 15.94 -11.99
CA TYR A 7 -12.35 14.68 -12.63
C TYR A 7 -13.28 14.41 -13.81
N ASN A 8 -12.74 13.78 -14.84
CA ASN A 8 -13.54 13.34 -15.98
C ASN A 8 -14.04 11.91 -15.74
N ASP A 9 -14.78 11.73 -14.66
CA ASP A 9 -15.42 10.49 -14.27
C ASP A 9 -16.95 10.68 -14.23
N MET A 10 -17.66 9.67 -13.79
CA MET A 10 -19.14 9.72 -13.65
C MET A 10 -19.60 10.85 -12.73
N TYR A 11 -18.73 11.30 -11.82
CA TYR A 11 -19.01 12.32 -10.82
C TYR A 11 -18.22 13.59 -11.14
N HIS A 12 -18.78 14.48 -11.95
CA HIS A 12 -18.15 15.75 -12.35
C HIS A 12 -18.04 16.80 -11.24
N HIS A 13 -18.33 16.46 -10.00
CA HIS A 13 -18.23 17.35 -8.84
C HIS A 13 -17.27 16.77 -7.80
N PRO A 14 -16.63 17.64 -6.99
CA PRO A 14 -15.76 17.18 -5.92
C PRO A 14 -16.58 16.57 -4.77
N PHE A 15 -16.04 15.52 -4.17
CA PHE A 15 -16.58 14.93 -2.95
C PHE A 15 -16.07 15.64 -1.71
N GLU A 16 -16.66 15.36 -0.56
CA GLU A 16 -16.23 15.90 0.73
C GLU A 16 -14.76 15.63 1.02
N THR A 17 -14.26 14.45 0.68
CA THR A 17 -12.85 14.07 0.86
C THR A 17 -11.88 14.99 0.12
N GLU A 18 -12.21 15.38 -1.10
CA GLU A 18 -11.38 16.26 -1.93
C GLU A 18 -11.44 17.71 -1.45
N ILE A 19 -12.62 18.16 -1.03
CA ILE A 19 -12.80 19.48 -0.42
C ILE A 19 -11.99 19.54 0.89
N THR A 20 -12.11 18.51 1.73
CA THR A 20 -11.35 18.39 2.98
C THR A 20 -9.85 18.36 2.73
N ALA A 21 -9.38 17.61 1.72
CA ALA A 21 -7.97 17.60 1.33
C ALA A 21 -7.48 18.97 0.85
N ALA A 22 -8.32 19.73 0.13
CA ALA A 22 -7.99 21.09 -0.28
C ALA A 22 -7.87 22.04 0.92
N PHE A 23 -8.76 21.94 1.91
CA PHE A 23 -8.66 22.70 3.15
C PHE A 23 -7.42 22.33 3.96
N LYS A 24 -7.12 21.04 4.11
CA LYS A 24 -5.88 20.60 4.80
C LYS A 24 -4.64 21.24 4.19
N ARG A 25 -4.52 21.24 2.86
CA ARG A 25 -3.39 21.89 2.16
C ARG A 25 -3.26 23.39 2.42
N LEU A 26 -4.32 24.05 2.85
CA LEU A 26 -4.29 25.48 3.15
C LEU A 26 -3.85 25.79 4.58
N VAL A 27 -4.15 24.91 5.52
CA VAL A 27 -4.09 25.22 6.96
C VAL A 27 -3.04 24.40 7.72
N MET A 28 -2.50 23.33 7.14
CA MET A 28 -1.56 22.44 7.81
C MET A 28 -0.55 21.83 6.84
N GLU A 29 0.58 21.37 7.37
CA GLU A 29 1.47 20.47 6.64
C GLU A 29 0.79 19.13 6.44
N LEU A 30 0.90 18.59 5.21
CA LEU A 30 0.28 17.32 4.88
C LEU A 30 1.05 16.17 5.50
N PRO A 31 0.35 15.13 5.96
CA PRO A 31 1.02 13.89 6.38
C PRO A 31 1.83 13.32 5.22
N LYS A 32 3.09 12.97 5.50
CA LYS A 32 4.02 12.45 4.51
C LYS A 32 4.12 10.93 4.59
N VAL A 33 3.88 10.28 3.46
CA VAL A 33 3.99 8.82 3.30
C VAL A 33 5.27 8.52 2.55
N GLY A 34 6.23 7.90 3.22
CA GLY A 34 7.47 7.43 2.64
C GLY A 34 7.30 6.02 2.07
N PHE A 35 7.72 5.80 0.84
CA PHE A 35 7.78 4.47 0.24
C PHE A 35 9.24 4.01 0.19
N LEU A 36 9.51 2.84 0.77
CA LEU A 36 10.84 2.26 0.75
C LEU A 36 11.26 1.94 -0.68
N THR A 37 12.52 2.27 -1.00
CA THR A 37 13.15 1.98 -2.29
C THR A 37 14.57 1.44 -2.10
N GLY A 38 15.03 0.62 -3.03
CA GLY A 38 16.40 0.10 -3.03
C GLY A 38 16.53 -1.42 -2.87
N HIS A 39 15.42 -2.13 -2.59
CA HIS A 39 15.40 -3.59 -2.38
C HIS A 39 14.51 -4.31 -3.39
N GLY A 40 14.25 -3.66 -4.55
CA GLY A 40 13.42 -4.21 -5.61
C GLY A 40 11.92 -4.13 -5.33
N GLU A 41 11.52 -3.20 -4.47
CA GLU A 41 10.13 -2.88 -4.17
C GLU A 41 9.38 -2.39 -5.41
N ARG A 42 8.08 -2.25 -5.29
CA ARG A 42 7.24 -1.62 -6.32
C ARG A 42 7.54 -0.12 -6.39
N ASP A 43 7.69 0.36 -7.61
CA ASP A 43 8.05 1.75 -7.87
C ASP A 43 6.82 2.66 -7.77
N VAL A 44 6.96 3.76 -7.04
CA VAL A 44 5.88 4.73 -6.86
C VAL A 44 5.72 5.70 -8.03
N LYS A 45 6.71 5.78 -8.91
CA LYS A 45 6.73 6.69 -10.06
C LYS A 45 6.45 6.00 -11.39
N LYS A 46 6.67 4.69 -11.47
CA LYS A 46 6.40 3.92 -12.68
C LYS A 46 4.91 3.65 -12.86
N ILE A 47 4.49 3.75 -14.11
CA ILE A 47 3.15 3.39 -14.57
C ILE A 47 3.21 1.96 -15.09
N GLY A 48 2.64 1.03 -14.33
CA GLY A 48 2.58 -0.39 -14.68
C GLY A 48 1.58 -1.12 -13.79
N ASP A 49 1.16 -2.31 -14.22
CA ASP A 49 0.13 -3.12 -13.54
C ASP A 49 0.49 -3.46 -12.08
N ARG A 50 1.76 -3.37 -11.73
CA ARG A 50 2.27 -3.71 -10.41
C ARG A 50 2.95 -2.56 -9.69
N ASP A 51 3.02 -1.40 -10.30
CA ASP A 51 3.65 -0.22 -9.72
C ASP A 51 2.60 0.67 -9.04
N TYR A 52 3.06 1.58 -8.20
CA TYR A 52 2.16 2.33 -7.34
C TYR A 52 1.90 3.77 -7.79
N ASN A 53 2.33 4.16 -9.01
CA ASN A 53 2.12 5.53 -9.50
C ASN A 53 0.65 5.95 -9.45
N THR A 54 -0.26 5.11 -9.93
CA THR A 54 -1.70 5.40 -9.92
C THR A 54 -2.22 5.63 -8.49
N PHE A 55 -1.76 4.82 -7.55
CA PHE A 55 -2.17 4.96 -6.16
C PHE A 55 -1.53 6.19 -5.48
N THR A 56 -0.32 6.58 -5.84
CA THR A 56 0.46 7.62 -5.16
C THR A 56 0.33 8.99 -5.82
N TRP A 57 0.73 9.10 -7.09
CA TRP A 57 0.97 10.38 -7.77
C TRP A 57 -0.01 10.70 -8.88
N ASP A 58 -0.82 9.74 -9.32
CA ASP A 58 -1.67 9.93 -10.48
C ASP A 58 -2.73 10.99 -10.22
N LYS A 59 -2.56 12.13 -10.86
CA LYS A 59 -3.45 13.27 -10.71
C LYS A 59 -4.85 13.02 -11.27
N PRO A 60 -5.02 12.35 -12.42
CA PRO A 60 -6.32 11.94 -12.92
C PRO A 60 -7.08 10.97 -12.01
N PHE A 61 -6.38 10.15 -11.24
CA PHE A 61 -7.02 9.16 -10.36
C PHE A 61 -7.50 9.80 -9.06
N ARG A 62 -8.82 9.92 -8.91
CA ARG A 62 -9.47 10.56 -7.76
C ARG A 62 -8.93 10.10 -6.41
N ASN A 63 -8.70 8.80 -6.25
CA ASN A 63 -8.30 8.16 -5.00
C ASN A 63 -6.78 8.08 -4.80
N SER A 64 -5.96 8.75 -5.61
CA SER A 64 -4.52 8.79 -5.35
C SER A 64 -4.22 9.51 -4.03
N LEU A 65 -3.15 9.10 -3.35
CA LEU A 65 -2.72 9.72 -2.09
C LEU A 65 -2.55 11.24 -2.23
N LEU A 66 -1.96 11.68 -3.37
CA LEU A 66 -1.81 13.10 -3.67
C LEU A 66 -3.16 13.83 -3.64
N ASN A 67 -4.21 13.26 -4.22
CA ASN A 67 -5.53 13.88 -4.26
C ASN A 67 -6.26 13.81 -2.92
N GLN A 68 -5.96 12.80 -2.11
CA GLN A 68 -6.51 12.63 -0.77
C GLN A 68 -5.82 13.48 0.31
N GLY A 69 -4.85 14.31 -0.07
CA GLY A 69 -4.19 15.24 0.85
C GLY A 69 -3.05 14.61 1.64
N PHE A 70 -2.30 13.73 1.02
CA PHE A 70 -1.02 13.22 1.52
C PHE A 70 0.11 13.68 0.61
N ASP A 71 1.28 13.91 1.20
CA ASP A 71 2.52 13.99 0.46
C ASP A 71 3.16 12.61 0.36
N VAL A 72 3.80 12.32 -0.76
CA VAL A 72 4.46 11.05 -1.00
C VAL A 72 5.93 11.28 -1.29
N GLU A 73 6.80 10.47 -0.68
CA GLU A 73 8.25 10.57 -0.86
C GLU A 73 8.86 9.16 -0.97
N GLU A 74 9.90 9.05 -1.78
CA GLU A 74 10.74 7.83 -1.79
C GLU A 74 11.74 7.90 -0.65
N VAL A 75 11.85 6.83 0.10
CA VAL A 75 12.76 6.71 1.24
C VAL A 75 13.76 5.60 0.98
N ASN A 76 15.04 5.89 1.21
CA ASN A 76 16.12 4.91 1.14
C ASN A 76 16.70 4.70 2.54
N LEU A 77 16.94 3.45 2.91
CA LEU A 77 17.50 3.09 4.23
C LEU A 77 19.01 3.23 4.34
N ASN A 78 19.71 3.69 3.30
CA ASN A 78 21.16 3.95 3.40
C ASN A 78 21.50 5.15 4.31
N SER A 79 20.51 5.97 4.62
CA SER A 79 20.60 7.07 5.58
C SER A 79 19.44 7.02 6.57
N PRO A 80 19.54 7.70 7.72
CA PRO A 80 18.43 7.79 8.67
C PRO A 80 17.16 8.33 7.99
N ILE A 81 16.02 7.71 8.28
CA ILE A 81 14.73 8.12 7.73
C ILE A 81 14.39 9.53 8.24
N PRO A 82 14.00 10.47 7.36
CA PRO A 82 13.62 11.82 7.75
C PRO A 82 12.56 11.85 8.85
N LYS A 83 12.62 12.88 9.71
CA LYS A 83 11.70 12.98 10.86
C LYS A 83 10.27 13.33 10.47
N ASP A 84 10.09 13.91 9.31
CA ASP A 84 8.81 14.34 8.75
C ASP A 84 8.05 13.21 8.03
N ILE A 85 8.67 12.03 7.88
CA ILE A 85 7.96 10.84 7.41
C ILE A 85 7.04 10.32 8.51
N ASN A 86 5.74 10.44 8.29
CA ASN A 86 4.71 10.01 9.23
C ASN A 86 4.41 8.51 9.15
N ILE A 87 4.44 7.95 7.93
CA ILE A 87 4.19 6.54 7.65
C ILE A 87 5.25 6.06 6.67
N LEU A 88 5.92 4.94 6.98
CA LEU A 88 6.80 4.24 6.04
C LEU A 88 6.09 3.02 5.47
N VAL A 89 5.98 2.96 4.15
CA VAL A 89 5.43 1.83 3.41
C VAL A 89 6.56 0.95 2.90
N ILE A 90 6.55 -0.32 3.27
CA ILE A 90 7.47 -1.37 2.79
C ILE A 90 6.66 -2.33 1.94
N ALA A 91 6.91 -2.32 0.63
CA ALA A 91 6.08 -3.04 -0.34
C ALA A 91 6.89 -4.09 -1.08
N GLU A 92 6.77 -5.34 -0.66
CA GLU A 92 7.34 -6.50 -1.37
C GLU A 92 8.85 -6.43 -1.63
N MET A 93 9.68 -6.30 -0.60
CA MET A 93 11.13 -6.38 -0.75
C MET A 93 11.54 -7.69 -1.47
N ARG A 94 12.61 -7.59 -2.26
CA ARG A 94 13.20 -8.69 -3.05
C ARG A 94 14.65 -8.94 -2.70
N SER A 95 15.18 -8.27 -1.70
CA SER A 95 16.48 -8.49 -1.12
C SER A 95 16.45 -8.21 0.38
N GLU A 96 17.38 -8.76 1.11
CA GLU A 96 17.54 -8.54 2.54
C GLU A 96 18.03 -7.13 2.85
N LEU A 97 17.69 -6.66 4.05
CA LEU A 97 18.24 -5.42 4.59
C LEU A 97 19.69 -5.63 5.05
N LEU A 98 20.55 -4.70 4.69
CA LEU A 98 21.88 -4.63 5.27
C LEU A 98 21.80 -4.25 6.75
N PRO A 99 22.79 -4.65 7.60
CA PRO A 99 22.77 -4.31 9.02
C PRO A 99 22.60 -2.82 9.34
N THR A 100 23.24 -1.95 8.54
CA THR A 100 23.10 -0.49 8.65
C THR A 100 21.69 0.00 8.31
N GLN A 101 21.08 -0.57 7.29
CA GLN A 101 19.72 -0.26 6.87
C GLN A 101 18.69 -0.71 7.91
N LYS A 102 18.93 -1.91 8.50
CA LYS A 102 18.13 -2.40 9.60
C LYS A 102 18.20 -1.47 10.80
N THR A 103 19.40 -1.00 11.15
CA THR A 103 19.59 -0.02 12.24
C THR A 103 18.80 1.26 12.00
N ASN A 104 18.81 1.79 10.77
CA ASN A 104 18.04 2.99 10.42
C ASN A 104 16.52 2.77 10.52
N LEU A 105 16.05 1.58 10.13
CA LEU A 105 14.65 1.20 10.29
C LEU A 105 14.26 1.07 11.77
N ASP A 106 15.09 0.42 12.57
CA ASP A 106 14.87 0.27 14.02
C ASP A 106 14.82 1.61 14.75
N GLN A 107 15.69 2.54 14.38
CA GLN A 107 15.64 3.91 14.91
C GLN A 107 14.34 4.64 14.54
N TYR A 108 13.83 4.41 13.33
CA TYR A 108 12.53 4.95 12.92
C TYR A 108 11.39 4.38 13.76
N ILE A 109 11.38 3.07 14.00
CA ILE A 109 10.39 2.38 14.83
C ILE A 109 10.50 2.85 16.29
N ALA A 110 11.71 2.91 16.82
CA ALA A 110 11.95 3.31 18.22
C ALA A 110 11.50 4.74 18.55
N ARG A 111 11.51 5.63 17.57
CA ARG A 111 10.97 7.00 17.73
C ARG A 111 9.45 7.11 17.54
N GLY A 112 8.74 5.99 17.38
CA GLY A 112 7.29 5.96 17.19
C GLY A 112 6.84 6.10 15.73
N GLY A 113 7.69 5.79 14.75
CA GLY A 113 7.35 5.77 13.33
C GLY A 113 6.31 4.71 13.01
N ASN A 114 5.35 5.04 12.15
CA ASN A 114 4.32 4.10 11.74
C ASN A 114 4.76 3.31 10.50
N LEU A 115 4.53 2.00 10.51
CA LEU A 115 4.84 1.11 9.39
C LEU A 115 3.56 0.59 8.74
N MET A 116 3.58 0.53 7.42
CA MET A 116 2.64 -0.22 6.61
C MET A 116 3.43 -1.23 5.77
N ILE A 117 3.28 -2.51 6.06
CA ILE A 117 4.01 -3.59 5.37
C ILE A 117 3.04 -4.32 4.45
N LEU A 118 3.36 -4.34 3.16
CA LEU A 118 2.61 -5.04 2.12
C LEU A 118 3.47 -6.18 1.60
N SER A 119 2.98 -7.40 1.69
CA SER A 119 3.73 -8.59 1.26
C SER A 119 2.84 -9.65 0.63
N GLU A 120 3.42 -10.40 -0.29
CA GLU A 120 2.83 -11.61 -0.86
C GLU A 120 3.58 -12.86 -0.33
N PRO A 121 2.92 -14.03 -0.24
CA PRO A 121 3.55 -15.27 0.24
C PRO A 121 4.80 -15.68 -0.52
N LYS A 122 4.91 -15.33 -1.80
CA LYS A 122 6.10 -15.58 -2.63
C LYS A 122 7.34 -14.76 -2.22
N ARG A 123 7.18 -13.74 -1.34
CA ARG A 123 8.26 -12.90 -0.81
C ARG A 123 8.65 -13.26 0.61
N LYS A 124 8.18 -14.39 1.09
CA LYS A 124 8.39 -14.90 2.44
C LYS A 124 9.87 -14.89 2.86
N GLU A 125 10.75 -15.27 1.98
CA GLU A 125 12.19 -15.33 2.22
C GLU A 125 12.75 -13.99 2.75
N TYR A 126 12.36 -12.88 2.14
CA TYR A 126 12.84 -11.54 2.48
C TYR A 126 11.99 -10.82 3.50
N MET A 127 10.70 -11.18 3.60
CA MET A 127 9.75 -10.48 4.45
C MET A 127 9.59 -11.12 5.84
N ASP A 128 9.72 -12.45 5.95
CA ASP A 128 9.58 -13.15 7.24
C ASP A 128 10.59 -12.67 8.29
N PRO A 129 11.88 -12.39 7.99
CA PRO A 129 12.81 -11.86 8.98
C PRO A 129 12.36 -10.53 9.58
N LEU A 130 11.82 -9.64 8.77
CA LEU A 130 11.26 -8.36 9.22
C LEU A 130 9.97 -8.57 10.01
N LEU A 131 9.07 -9.40 9.52
CA LEU A 131 7.77 -9.65 10.14
C LEU A 131 7.88 -10.40 11.47
N ALA A 132 8.89 -11.24 11.62
CA ALA A 132 9.12 -12.00 12.84
C ALA A 132 9.33 -11.09 14.06
N GLU A 133 9.88 -9.91 13.90
CA GLU A 133 10.05 -8.92 14.96
C GLU A 133 8.72 -8.41 15.54
N PHE A 134 7.68 -8.45 14.71
CA PHE A 134 6.30 -8.11 15.10
C PHE A 134 5.47 -9.34 15.50
N GLY A 135 6.10 -10.53 15.58
CA GLY A 135 5.39 -11.79 15.86
C GLY A 135 4.51 -12.28 14.72
N VAL A 136 4.74 -11.81 13.50
CA VAL A 136 3.96 -12.16 12.30
C VAL A 136 4.78 -13.07 11.38
N LYS A 137 4.12 -14.04 10.75
CA LYS A 137 4.72 -14.94 9.77
C LYS A 137 3.79 -15.14 8.58
N LEU A 138 4.35 -15.12 7.39
CA LEU A 138 3.60 -15.39 6.18
C LEU A 138 3.30 -16.90 6.06
N VAL A 139 2.04 -17.23 5.91
CA VAL A 139 1.59 -18.61 5.65
C VAL A 139 1.61 -18.86 4.14
N PRO A 140 2.16 -19.99 3.68
CA PRO A 140 2.12 -20.34 2.26
C PRO A 140 0.67 -20.61 1.84
N GLY A 141 0.28 -20.12 0.66
CA GLY A 141 -1.05 -20.33 0.10
C GLY A 141 -1.77 -19.04 -0.27
N ILE A 142 -2.92 -19.21 -0.86
CA ILE A 142 -3.84 -18.13 -1.22
C ILE A 142 -5.10 -18.32 -0.38
N ASN A 143 -5.50 -17.27 0.35
CA ASN A 143 -6.80 -17.27 0.99
C ASN A 143 -7.89 -17.17 -0.07
N VAL A 144 -8.52 -18.30 -0.38
CA VAL A 144 -9.73 -18.34 -1.21
C VAL A 144 -10.92 -18.28 -0.27
N LYS A 145 -11.63 -17.15 -0.24
CA LYS A 145 -12.97 -17.13 0.31
C LYS A 145 -13.89 -17.80 -0.69
N LEU A 146 -14.17 -19.08 -0.50
CA LEU A 146 -15.32 -19.71 -1.13
C LEU A 146 -16.55 -18.93 -0.64
N LEU A 147 -17.11 -18.11 -1.51
CA LEU A 147 -18.46 -17.62 -1.36
C LEU A 147 -19.38 -18.82 -1.56
N ALA A 148 -19.50 -19.63 -0.51
CA ALA A 148 -20.47 -20.69 -0.48
C ALA A 148 -21.84 -20.04 -0.59
N ARG A 149 -22.48 -20.23 -1.73
CA ARG A 149 -23.87 -19.93 -2.04
C ARG A 149 -24.22 -18.45 -1.97
N ILE A 150 -24.15 -17.80 -3.11
CA ILE A 150 -25.15 -16.79 -3.43
C ILE A 150 -26.38 -17.60 -3.90
N PRO A 151 -27.47 -17.67 -3.14
CA PRO A 151 -28.69 -18.34 -3.59
C PRO A 151 -29.47 -17.39 -4.48
N LEU A 152 -28.89 -16.97 -5.60
CA LEU A 152 -29.51 -15.97 -6.49
C LEU A 152 -29.81 -16.50 -7.88
N TRP A 153 -29.43 -17.74 -8.19
CA TRP A 153 -29.76 -18.34 -9.50
C TRP A 153 -29.93 -19.85 -9.39
N PRO A 154 -31.12 -20.40 -9.61
CA PRO A 154 -31.35 -21.85 -9.61
C PRO A 154 -30.55 -22.63 -10.67
N GLU A 155 -30.02 -21.92 -11.68
CA GLU A 155 -29.31 -22.52 -12.81
C GLU A 155 -27.81 -22.77 -12.55
N LEU A 156 -27.24 -22.28 -11.42
CA LEU A 156 -25.87 -22.53 -11.03
C LEU A 156 -25.68 -23.81 -10.20
N ASN A 157 -26.73 -24.58 -10.00
CA ASN A 157 -26.66 -25.96 -9.50
C ASN A 157 -26.28 -26.95 -10.63
N SER A 158 -25.27 -26.61 -11.42
CA SER A 158 -24.77 -27.58 -12.40
C SER A 158 -23.94 -28.66 -11.69
N PRO A 159 -24.07 -29.94 -12.10
CA PRO A 159 -23.37 -31.07 -11.47
C PRO A 159 -21.85 -31.02 -11.54
N LEU A 160 -21.30 -30.03 -12.20
CA LEU A 160 -19.85 -29.83 -12.35
C LEU A 160 -19.16 -29.31 -11.09
N LEU A 161 -19.91 -28.66 -10.17
CA LEU A 161 -19.35 -28.13 -8.92
C LEU A 161 -19.37 -29.16 -7.76
N GLU A 162 -20.09 -30.28 -7.91
CA GLU A 162 -20.12 -31.35 -6.90
C GLU A 162 -18.98 -32.36 -7.03
N ARG A 163 -18.18 -32.30 -8.10
CA ARG A 163 -17.12 -33.30 -8.37
C ARG A 163 -15.79 -33.08 -7.67
N GLU A 164 -15.57 -31.90 -7.07
CA GLU A 164 -14.27 -31.58 -6.43
C GLU A 164 -14.29 -31.63 -4.89
N SER A 165 -15.43 -31.89 -4.27
CA SER A 165 -15.51 -32.00 -2.80
C SER A 165 -15.40 -33.40 -2.22
N GLY A 166 -15.04 -34.39 -3.05
CA GLY A 166 -14.93 -35.78 -2.64
C GLY A 166 -13.57 -36.39 -2.98
N ARG A 167 -12.52 -35.98 -2.25
CA ARG A 167 -11.35 -36.84 -1.92
C ARG A 167 -10.49 -36.15 -0.88
#